data_b21de4ca969e36d221757cf7427e5084
#
_entry.id   b21de4ca969e36d221757cf7427e5084
#
_cell.length_a   1.000
_cell.length_b   1.000
_cell.length_c   1.000
_cell.angle_alpha   90.00
_cell.angle_beta   90.00
_cell.angle_gamma   90.00
#
_symmetry.space_group_name_H-M   'P 1'
#
loop_
_entity.id
_entity.type
_entity.pdbx_description
1 polymer ?
#
loop_
_entity_poly.entity_id
_entity_poly.type
_entity_poly.pdbx_seq_one_letter_code
_entity_poly.pdbx_strand_id
1 'polypeptide(L)'
;AGAQLHGELNGSALDLWSVSAQAPALLTAQDITLGDQGLRFTVVEGNDRHLLQTRVIGQYNVLNLLGVLATLRSLGVPLDRAVRACASLQPVPGRMQRLAAAGQPLVAVDYAHTPDALDKALQALRPLATERGGRLWCVFGCGGDRDAGKRPLMGAVAQQQADQVV
;
A
#
# COMPACT_ATOMS: atom_id res chain seq x y z
N ALA A 1 -16.63 1.10 6.43
CA ALA A 1 -17.12 -0.03 5.63
C ALA A 1 -16.80 -1.38 6.31
N GLY A 2 -15.52 -1.73 6.58
CA GLY A 2 -15.18 -3.05 7.12
C GLY A 2 -15.78 -3.37 8.48
N ALA A 3 -15.79 -2.44 9.44
CA ALA A 3 -16.39 -2.63 10.75
C ALA A 3 -17.93 -2.81 10.67
N GLN A 4 -18.58 -2.10 9.78
CA GLN A 4 -20.01 -2.23 9.54
C GLN A 4 -20.35 -3.63 8.97
N LEU A 5 -19.63 -4.05 7.93
CA LEU A 5 -19.79 -5.38 7.33
C LEU A 5 -19.53 -6.49 8.35
N HIS A 6 -18.49 -6.34 9.18
CA HIS A 6 -18.21 -7.29 10.25
C HIS A 6 -19.37 -7.39 11.24
N GLY A 7 -19.97 -6.24 11.64
CA GLY A 7 -21.14 -6.23 12.53
C GLY A 7 -22.37 -6.88 11.92
N GLU A 8 -22.62 -6.67 10.62
CA GLU A 8 -23.75 -7.28 9.89
C GLU A 8 -23.59 -8.80 9.71
N LEU A 9 -22.37 -9.28 9.57
CA LEU A 9 -22.06 -10.70 9.38
C LEU A 9 -21.80 -11.46 10.69
N ASN A 10 -21.64 -10.73 11.79
CA ASN A 10 -21.39 -11.34 13.11
C ASN A 10 -22.58 -12.21 13.53
N GLY A 11 -22.32 -13.46 13.90
CA GLY A 11 -23.34 -14.46 14.20
C GLY A 11 -23.86 -15.24 12.98
N SER A 12 -23.36 -14.95 11.77
CA SER A 12 -23.58 -15.81 10.60
C SER A 12 -22.77 -17.11 10.71
N ALA A 13 -23.03 -18.08 9.82
CA ALA A 13 -22.25 -19.31 9.71
C ALA A 13 -20.89 -19.13 8.98
N LEU A 14 -20.49 -17.88 8.69
CA LEU A 14 -19.25 -17.57 7.98
C LEU A 14 -18.07 -17.48 8.95
N ASP A 15 -16.92 -17.98 8.51
CA ASP A 15 -15.63 -17.75 9.19
C ASP A 15 -15.08 -16.37 8.78
N LEU A 16 -15.15 -15.41 9.70
CA LEU A 16 -14.83 -14.02 9.44
C LEU A 16 -13.36 -13.72 9.78
N TRP A 17 -12.57 -13.38 8.77
CA TRP A 17 -11.18 -12.98 8.91
C TRP A 17 -11.03 -11.45 8.86
N SER A 18 -10.95 -10.81 10.03
CA SER A 18 -10.75 -9.37 10.13
C SER A 18 -9.28 -9.00 10.08
N VAL A 19 -8.95 -7.89 9.40
CA VAL A 19 -7.59 -7.36 9.30
C VAL A 19 -7.57 -5.87 9.62
N SER A 20 -6.54 -5.39 10.33
CA SER A 20 -6.39 -3.97 10.64
C SER A 20 -4.93 -3.59 10.91
N ALA A 21 -4.59 -2.34 10.56
CA ALA A 21 -3.34 -1.68 10.96
C ALA A 21 -3.52 -0.65 12.09
N GLN A 22 -4.75 -0.47 12.61
CA GLN A 22 -5.08 0.61 13.55
C GLN A 22 -5.97 0.16 14.72
N ALA A 23 -6.67 -0.96 14.59
CA ALA A 23 -7.66 -1.43 15.54
C ALA A 23 -7.48 -2.93 15.81
N PRO A 24 -8.03 -3.48 16.90
CA PRO A 24 -8.06 -4.92 17.13
C PRO A 24 -8.72 -5.68 15.98
N ALA A 25 -8.10 -6.76 15.54
CA ALA A 25 -8.56 -7.64 14.48
C ALA A 25 -7.89 -9.01 14.63
N LEU A 26 -8.33 -10.04 13.88
CA LEU A 26 -7.68 -11.35 13.88
C LEU A 26 -6.22 -11.26 13.43
N LEU A 27 -5.96 -10.52 12.35
CA LEU A 27 -4.61 -10.20 11.89
C LEU A 27 -4.38 -8.70 11.99
N THR A 28 -3.30 -8.29 12.64
CA THR A 28 -2.92 -6.87 12.74
C THR A 28 -1.50 -6.64 12.26
N ALA A 29 -1.22 -5.39 11.84
CA ALA A 29 0.12 -4.92 11.55
C ALA A 29 0.57 -3.93 12.62
N GLN A 30 1.78 -4.14 13.17
CA GLN A 30 2.41 -3.28 14.17
C GLN A 30 3.81 -2.86 13.68
N ASP A 31 4.36 -1.80 14.26
CA ASP A 31 5.72 -1.32 13.98
C ASP A 31 5.97 -1.07 12.48
N ILE A 32 4.98 -0.43 11.82
CA ILE A 32 5.01 -0.20 10.37
C ILE A 32 6.06 0.85 10.04
N THR A 33 7.00 0.49 9.18
CA THR A 33 8.03 1.39 8.65
C THR A 33 8.05 1.34 7.13
N LEU A 34 8.27 2.52 6.53
CA LEU A 34 8.40 2.73 5.09
C LEU A 34 9.77 3.33 4.84
N GLY A 35 10.52 2.80 3.91
CA GLY A 35 11.83 3.31 3.56
C GLY A 35 12.32 2.80 2.20
N ASP A 36 13.57 3.10 1.88
CA ASP A 36 14.20 2.71 0.62
C ASP A 36 14.23 1.18 0.39
N GLN A 37 14.12 0.38 1.43
CA GLN A 37 14.04 -1.09 1.31
C GLN A 37 12.61 -1.60 1.12
N GLY A 38 11.62 -0.71 1.06
CA GLY A 38 10.20 -1.03 0.93
C GLY A 38 9.45 -0.96 2.25
N LEU A 39 8.46 -1.83 2.42
CA LEU A 39 7.56 -1.89 3.56
C LEU A 39 8.02 -2.96 4.55
N ARG A 40 8.04 -2.61 5.83
CA ARG A 40 8.37 -3.52 6.93
C ARG A 40 7.36 -3.34 8.06
N PHE A 41 6.83 -4.43 8.59
CA PHE A 41 5.94 -4.42 9.76
C PHE A 41 5.87 -5.79 10.45
N THR A 42 5.43 -5.80 11.68
CA THR A 42 5.16 -7.03 12.44
C THR A 42 3.72 -7.47 12.21
N VAL A 43 3.52 -8.66 11.65
CA VAL A 43 2.21 -9.33 11.56
C VAL A 43 1.92 -10.01 12.89
N VAL A 44 0.74 -9.78 13.46
CA VAL A 44 0.31 -10.37 14.74
C VAL A 44 -1.01 -11.12 14.54
N GLU A 45 -1.04 -12.39 14.96
CA GLU A 45 -2.23 -13.24 15.04
C GLU A 45 -2.26 -13.88 16.43
N GLY A 46 -3.15 -13.41 17.31
CA GLY A 46 -3.15 -13.85 18.73
C GLY A 46 -1.81 -13.56 19.41
N ASN A 47 -1.10 -14.60 19.81
CA ASN A 47 0.23 -14.51 20.43
C ASN A 47 1.38 -14.64 19.41
N ASP A 48 1.10 -15.04 18.19
CA ASP A 48 2.11 -15.21 17.16
C ASP A 48 2.50 -13.88 16.53
N ARG A 49 3.79 -13.67 16.37
CA ARG A 49 4.37 -12.42 15.84
C ARG A 49 5.44 -12.76 14.81
N HIS A 50 5.29 -12.27 13.60
CA HIS A 50 6.24 -12.47 12.50
C HIS A 50 6.57 -11.16 11.80
N LEU A 51 7.85 -10.91 11.59
CA LEU A 51 8.32 -9.77 10.83
C LEU A 51 8.09 -10.02 9.33
N LEU A 52 7.35 -9.13 8.67
CA LEU A 52 7.23 -9.08 7.22
C LEU A 52 8.03 -7.91 6.69
N GLN A 53 8.95 -8.18 5.78
CA GLN A 53 9.66 -7.17 4.99
C GLN A 53 9.50 -7.50 3.51
N THR A 54 9.10 -6.51 2.72
CA THR A 54 8.83 -6.68 1.30
C THR A 54 9.27 -5.45 0.50
N ARG A 55 9.53 -5.62 -0.78
CA ARG A 55 9.90 -4.51 -1.69
C ARG A 55 8.71 -3.66 -2.15
N VAL A 56 7.50 -4.04 -1.77
CA VAL A 56 6.29 -3.28 -2.08
C VAL A 56 6.30 -1.95 -1.31
N ILE A 57 5.84 -0.87 -1.94
CA ILE A 57 5.81 0.49 -1.37
C ILE A 57 4.36 0.91 -1.10
N GLY A 58 4.21 1.84 -0.15
CA GLY A 58 2.95 2.49 0.17
C GLY A 58 2.22 1.86 1.34
N GLN A 59 1.79 2.72 2.26
CA GLN A 59 1.11 2.30 3.49
C GLN A 59 -0.19 1.53 3.22
N TYR A 60 -0.89 1.83 2.12
CA TYR A 60 -2.09 1.10 1.73
C TYR A 60 -1.83 -0.39 1.44
N ASN A 61 -0.59 -0.75 1.08
CA ASN A 61 -0.21 -2.14 0.86
C ASN A 61 -0.09 -2.95 2.15
N VAL A 62 -0.05 -2.33 3.33
CA VAL A 62 -0.16 -3.05 4.61
C VAL A 62 -1.48 -3.81 4.66
N LEU A 63 -2.60 -3.12 4.40
CA LEU A 63 -3.92 -3.76 4.39
C LEU A 63 -4.07 -4.79 3.26
N ASN A 64 -3.51 -4.54 2.09
CA ASN A 64 -3.50 -5.50 0.99
C ASN A 64 -2.75 -6.79 1.39
N LEU A 65 -1.57 -6.65 2.00
CA LEU A 65 -0.78 -7.79 2.48
C LEU A 65 -1.47 -8.53 3.63
N LEU A 66 -2.08 -7.82 4.57
CA LEU A 66 -2.88 -8.45 5.62
C LEU A 66 -4.06 -9.23 5.03
N GLY A 67 -4.72 -8.70 3.98
CA GLY A 67 -5.79 -9.41 3.27
C GLY A 67 -5.30 -10.69 2.60
N VAL A 68 -4.12 -10.65 1.94
CA VAL A 68 -3.49 -11.85 1.37
C VAL A 68 -3.14 -12.87 2.47
N LEU A 69 -2.58 -12.41 3.59
CA LEU A 69 -2.26 -13.26 4.73
C LEU A 69 -3.53 -13.91 5.31
N ALA A 70 -4.60 -13.13 5.51
CA ALA A 70 -5.88 -13.66 6.01
C ALA A 70 -6.45 -14.71 5.07
N THR A 71 -6.39 -14.49 3.75
CA THR A 71 -6.81 -15.49 2.76
C THR A 71 -5.97 -16.77 2.85
N LEU A 72 -4.67 -16.67 2.93
CA LEU A 72 -3.80 -17.84 3.09
C LEU A 72 -4.09 -18.58 4.40
N ARG A 73 -4.31 -17.84 5.50
CA ARG A 73 -4.65 -18.40 6.82
C ARG A 73 -6.00 -19.13 6.78
N SER A 74 -7.02 -18.55 6.16
CA SER A 74 -8.34 -19.18 6.02
C SER A 74 -8.29 -20.48 5.19
N LEU A 75 -7.29 -20.62 4.32
CA LEU A 75 -6.99 -21.83 3.57
C LEU A 75 -6.10 -22.83 4.34
N GLY A 76 -5.80 -22.58 5.62
CA GLY A 76 -5.01 -23.46 6.48
C GLY A 76 -3.49 -23.34 6.33
N VAL A 77 -2.97 -22.33 5.60
CA VAL A 77 -1.53 -22.11 5.49
C VAL A 77 -1.00 -21.56 6.83
N PRO A 78 0.03 -22.15 7.46
CA PRO A 78 0.64 -21.62 8.69
C PRO A 78 1.13 -20.19 8.52
N LEU A 79 0.99 -19.35 9.58
CA LEU A 79 1.30 -17.92 9.52
C LEU A 79 2.74 -17.64 9.08
N ASP A 80 3.71 -18.38 9.60
CA ASP A 80 5.12 -18.27 9.26
C ASP A 80 5.39 -18.53 7.78
N ARG A 81 4.68 -19.50 7.17
CA ARG A 81 4.76 -19.80 5.74
C ARG A 81 4.10 -18.70 4.90
N ALA A 82 2.94 -18.23 5.32
CA ALA A 82 2.22 -17.14 4.65
C ALA A 82 3.05 -15.86 4.64
N VAL A 83 3.68 -15.50 5.76
CA VAL A 83 4.57 -14.33 5.88
C VAL A 83 5.80 -14.48 4.96
N ARG A 84 6.45 -15.66 4.93
CA ARG A 84 7.57 -15.89 4.01
C ARG A 84 7.17 -15.77 2.54
N ALA A 85 6.00 -16.28 2.17
CA ALA A 85 5.48 -16.13 0.81
C ALA A 85 5.24 -14.65 0.46
N CYS A 86 4.63 -13.88 1.35
CA CYS A 86 4.42 -12.45 1.16
C CYS A 86 5.74 -11.65 1.08
N ALA A 87 6.77 -12.04 1.82
CA ALA A 87 8.10 -11.41 1.77
C ALA A 87 8.78 -11.56 0.39
N SER A 88 8.48 -12.62 -0.36
CA SER A 88 9.02 -12.88 -1.70
C SER A 88 8.28 -12.15 -2.82
N LEU A 89 7.17 -11.48 -2.52
CA LEU A 89 6.39 -10.77 -3.54
C LEU A 89 7.20 -9.65 -4.19
N GLN A 90 7.08 -9.56 -5.50
CA GLN A 90 7.64 -8.46 -6.28
C GLN A 90 6.55 -7.46 -6.63
N PRO A 91 6.87 -6.16 -6.71
CA PRO A 91 5.94 -5.17 -7.21
C PRO A 91 5.45 -5.54 -8.61
N VAL A 92 4.15 -5.38 -8.85
CA VAL A 92 3.58 -5.57 -10.19
C VAL A 92 4.04 -4.41 -11.08
N PRO A 93 4.48 -4.66 -12.33
CA PRO A 93 4.82 -3.60 -13.28
C PRO A 93 3.72 -2.54 -13.36
N GLY A 94 4.09 -1.25 -13.29
CA GLY A 94 3.15 -0.14 -13.28
C GLY A 94 2.32 0.04 -12.00
N ARG A 95 2.63 -0.68 -10.92
CA ARG A 95 2.03 -0.50 -9.59
C ARG A 95 3.11 -0.13 -8.59
N MET A 96 3.34 1.17 -8.41
CA MET A 96 4.47 1.68 -7.62
C MET A 96 5.79 0.99 -7.98
N GLN A 97 5.96 0.68 -9.26
CA GLN A 97 7.16 0.03 -9.78
C GLN A 97 8.35 0.99 -9.66
N ARG A 98 9.37 0.57 -8.93
CA ARG A 98 10.58 1.35 -8.73
C ARG A 98 11.60 1.05 -9.83
N LEU A 99 12.12 2.13 -10.40
CA LEU A 99 13.28 2.10 -11.29
C LEU A 99 14.36 2.98 -10.66
N ALA A 100 15.46 2.37 -10.28
CA ALA A 100 16.56 3.06 -9.62
C ALA A 100 17.89 2.56 -10.17
N ALA A 101 18.81 3.50 -10.42
CA ALA A 101 20.20 3.23 -10.70
C ALA A 101 21.09 4.13 -9.84
N ALA A 102 22.33 3.70 -9.60
CA ALA A 102 23.28 4.47 -8.80
C ALA A 102 23.49 5.87 -9.41
N GLY A 103 23.38 6.91 -8.57
CA GLY A 103 23.54 8.30 -9.00
C GLY A 103 22.38 8.86 -9.83
N GLN A 104 21.30 8.11 -10.02
CA GLN A 104 20.12 8.55 -10.77
C GLN A 104 18.94 8.84 -9.83
N PRO A 105 17.96 9.66 -10.26
CA PRO A 105 16.71 9.81 -9.56
C PRO A 105 16.00 8.47 -9.37
N LEU A 106 15.32 8.31 -8.23
CA LEU A 106 14.36 7.23 -8.06
C LEU A 106 13.11 7.56 -8.89
N VAL A 107 12.77 6.71 -9.84
CA VAL A 107 11.52 6.81 -10.60
C VAL A 107 10.54 5.76 -10.09
N ALA A 108 9.31 6.17 -9.80
CA ALA A 108 8.20 5.27 -9.48
C ALA A 108 7.14 5.36 -10.58
N VAL A 109 6.79 4.21 -11.16
CA VAL A 109 5.73 4.12 -12.18
C VAL A 109 4.49 3.55 -11.54
N ASP A 110 3.37 4.31 -11.60
CA ASP A 110 2.09 3.88 -11.05
C ASP A 110 0.95 4.09 -12.05
N TYR A 111 -0.08 3.28 -11.93
CA TYR A 111 -1.29 3.34 -12.77
C TYR A 111 -2.38 4.25 -12.17
N ALA A 112 -2.03 5.15 -11.28
CA ALA A 112 -2.98 6.10 -10.69
C ALA A 112 -3.66 6.93 -11.78
N HIS A 113 -4.98 6.83 -11.90
CA HIS A 113 -5.78 7.48 -12.93
C HIS A 113 -7.03 8.18 -12.36
N THR A 114 -7.09 8.30 -11.03
CA THR A 114 -8.11 9.06 -10.30
C THR A 114 -7.42 10.01 -9.30
N PRO A 115 -8.10 11.09 -8.87
CA PRO A 115 -7.53 12.02 -7.88
C PRO A 115 -7.10 11.32 -6.59
N ASP A 116 -7.94 10.44 -6.03
CA ASP A 116 -7.64 9.67 -4.80
C ASP A 116 -6.44 8.72 -4.99
N ALA A 117 -6.35 8.03 -6.12
CA ALA A 117 -5.22 7.16 -6.40
C ALA A 117 -3.91 7.94 -6.56
N LEU A 118 -3.94 9.11 -7.23
CA LEU A 118 -2.78 9.99 -7.37
C LEU A 118 -2.34 10.54 -6.01
N ASP A 119 -3.27 10.97 -5.18
CA ASP A 119 -3.01 11.45 -3.83
C ASP A 119 -2.30 10.38 -2.99
N LYS A 120 -2.83 9.17 -2.95
CA LYS A 120 -2.23 8.04 -2.23
C LYS A 120 -0.85 7.67 -2.76
N ALA A 121 -0.65 7.70 -4.07
CA ALA A 121 0.65 7.42 -4.68
C ALA A 121 1.70 8.46 -4.26
N LEU A 122 1.36 9.76 -4.32
CA LEU A 122 2.25 10.84 -3.93
C LEU A 122 2.53 10.82 -2.42
N GLN A 123 1.53 10.59 -1.58
CA GLN A 123 1.71 10.40 -0.14
C GLN A 123 2.65 9.24 0.19
N ALA A 124 2.56 8.13 -0.56
CA ALA A 124 3.44 6.99 -0.38
C ALA A 124 4.91 7.28 -0.76
N LEU A 125 5.13 8.19 -1.72
CA LEU A 125 6.47 8.57 -2.19
C LEU A 125 7.09 9.72 -1.41
N ARG A 126 6.31 10.55 -0.74
CA ARG A 126 6.80 11.73 0.02
C ARG A 126 7.85 11.35 1.08
N PRO A 127 7.64 10.30 1.93
CA PRO A 127 8.66 9.89 2.90
C PRO A 127 9.99 9.51 2.25
N LEU A 128 9.94 8.81 1.10
CA LEU A 128 11.14 8.41 0.37
C LEU A 128 11.90 9.62 -0.19
N ALA A 129 11.18 10.62 -0.72
CA ALA A 129 11.81 11.86 -1.19
C ALA A 129 12.49 12.61 -0.05
N THR A 130 11.85 12.68 1.12
CA THR A 130 12.39 13.33 2.33
C THR A 130 13.62 12.60 2.86
N GLU A 131 13.57 11.26 2.99
CA GLU A 131 14.69 10.43 3.44
C GLU A 131 15.93 10.59 2.56
N ARG A 132 15.72 10.77 1.24
CA ARG A 132 16.78 10.99 0.26
C ARG A 132 17.26 12.44 0.18
N GLY A 133 16.69 13.37 0.97
CA GLY A 133 16.98 14.81 0.89
C GLY A 133 16.64 15.44 -0.47
N GLY A 134 15.72 14.80 -1.21
CA GLY A 134 15.35 15.17 -2.57
C GLY A 134 14.00 15.88 -2.66
N ARG A 135 13.58 16.16 -3.91
CA ARG A 135 12.27 16.72 -4.25
C ARG A 135 11.39 15.65 -4.91
N LEU A 136 10.10 15.69 -4.62
CA LEU A 136 9.10 14.83 -5.27
C LEU A 136 8.58 15.49 -6.55
N TRP A 137 8.82 14.87 -7.68
CA TRP A 137 8.32 15.27 -8.98
C TRP A 137 7.13 14.40 -9.37
N CYS A 138 6.04 15.01 -9.82
CA CYS A 138 4.87 14.32 -10.36
C CYS A 138 4.79 14.59 -11.87
N VAL A 139 4.97 13.54 -12.67
CA VAL A 139 4.75 13.56 -14.11
C VAL A 139 3.51 12.75 -14.41
N PHE A 140 2.44 13.37 -14.91
CA PHE A 140 1.19 12.65 -15.15
C PHE A 140 0.40 13.24 -16.33
N GLY A 141 -0.54 12.47 -16.84
CA GLY A 141 -1.47 12.92 -17.86
C GLY A 141 -2.88 12.41 -17.61
N CYS A 142 -3.88 13.19 -17.99
CA CYS A 142 -5.29 12.81 -17.97
C CYS A 142 -5.80 12.65 -19.38
N GLY A 143 -5.70 11.45 -19.94
CA GLY A 143 -6.20 11.12 -21.26
C GLY A 143 -7.69 10.77 -21.27
N GLY A 144 -8.30 10.89 -22.45
CA GLY A 144 -9.67 10.48 -22.75
C GLY A 144 -10.75 11.49 -22.36
N ASP A 145 -11.92 11.32 -22.98
CA ASP A 145 -13.05 12.24 -22.83
C ASP A 145 -14.13 11.74 -21.86
N ARG A 146 -13.95 10.55 -21.29
CA ARG A 146 -14.94 9.92 -20.40
C ARG A 146 -15.22 10.69 -19.11
N ASP A 147 -14.22 11.38 -18.58
CA ASP A 147 -14.32 12.12 -17.31
C ASP A 147 -13.39 13.33 -17.35
N ALA A 148 -13.81 14.38 -18.02
CA ALA A 148 -13.07 15.64 -18.07
C ALA A 148 -13.00 16.32 -16.69
N GLY A 149 -13.99 16.09 -15.81
CA GLY A 149 -14.06 16.68 -14.47
C GLY A 149 -12.92 16.27 -13.54
N LYS A 150 -12.31 15.11 -13.75
CA LYS A 150 -11.16 14.66 -12.94
C LYS A 150 -9.85 15.43 -13.20
N ARG A 151 -9.71 16.06 -14.38
CA ARG A 151 -8.47 16.76 -14.78
C ARG A 151 -8.08 17.87 -13.80
N PRO A 152 -8.96 18.85 -13.48
CA PRO A 152 -8.63 19.88 -12.50
C PRO A 152 -8.39 19.31 -11.10
N LEU A 153 -9.11 18.27 -10.72
CA LEU A 153 -8.93 17.63 -9.40
C LEU A 153 -7.57 16.93 -9.31
N MET A 154 -7.14 16.22 -10.34
CA MET A 154 -5.80 15.59 -10.38
C MET A 154 -4.69 16.64 -10.40
N GLY A 155 -4.88 17.75 -11.15
CA GLY A 155 -3.94 18.88 -11.13
C GLY A 155 -3.80 19.49 -9.73
N ALA A 156 -4.92 19.70 -9.02
CA ALA A 156 -4.91 20.22 -7.66
C ALA A 156 -4.18 19.28 -6.68
N VAL A 157 -4.46 17.98 -6.75
CA VAL A 157 -3.76 16.97 -5.95
C VAL A 157 -2.26 16.97 -6.24
N ALA A 158 -1.85 16.97 -7.50
CA ALA A 158 -0.44 16.98 -7.87
C ALA A 158 0.26 18.23 -7.33
N GLN A 159 -0.36 19.40 -7.47
CA GLN A 159 0.18 20.66 -6.97
C GLN A 159 0.29 20.69 -5.43
N GLN A 160 -0.64 20.06 -4.73
CA GLN A 160 -0.63 20.02 -3.26
C GLN A 160 0.42 19.05 -2.71
N GLN A 161 0.64 17.92 -3.38
CA GLN A 161 1.42 16.80 -2.85
C GLN A 161 2.86 16.74 -3.39
N ALA A 162 3.13 17.28 -4.56
CA ALA A 162 4.46 17.27 -5.18
C ALA A 162 5.17 18.63 -5.09
N ASP A 163 6.50 18.62 -5.15
CA ASP A 163 7.32 19.83 -5.18
C ASP A 163 7.42 20.39 -6.61
N GLN A 164 7.24 19.54 -7.62
CA GLN A 164 7.22 19.90 -9.02
C GLN A 164 6.19 19.03 -9.77
N VAL A 165 5.49 19.63 -10.73
CA VAL A 165 4.46 18.98 -11.55
C VAL A 165 4.73 19.23 -13.02
N VAL A 166 4.61 18.18 -13.83
CA VAL A 166 4.76 18.20 -15.29
C VAL A 166 3.55 17.52 -15.94
#